data_6f2265e53b4c6f60b8f1b0399d9c1083
#
_entry.id   6f2265e53b4c6f60b8f1b0399d9c1083
#
_cell.length_a   1.000
_cell.length_b   1.000
_cell.length_c   1.000
_cell.angle_alpha   90.00
_cell.angle_beta   90.00
_cell.angle_gamma   90.00
#
_symmetry.space_group_name_H-M   'P 1'
#
loop_
_entity.id
_entity.type
_entity.pdbx_description
1 polymer ?
#
loop_
_entity_poly.entity_id
_entity_poly.type
_entity_poly.pdbx_seq_one_letter_code
_entity_poly.pdbx_strand_id
1 'polypeptide(L)'
;GARLWLNARDERLRETAATLKASPDEVPARVAALVEERRKLESELAEAKKALALGGGASSGDGVQPAGAGTSVETVAGVPFWGQVIQGLEPKALRGLVDDQKKRLGSAVVALVAVTDGKATVAVGVTDDLASQVGAVDLVKVAVAVLGGQGGGGRPDMAQGGGPDGDKGAA
;
A
#
# COMPACT_ATOMS: atom_id res chain seq x y z
N GLY A 1 -13.00 42.49 -28.19
CA GLY A 1 -11.71 41.91 -28.12
C GLY A 1 -11.05 41.88 -26.75
N ALA A 2 -9.94 42.60 -26.55
CA ALA A 2 -9.06 42.44 -25.39
C ALA A 2 -9.74 42.67 -24.01
N ARG A 3 -10.63 43.65 -23.89
CA ARG A 3 -11.38 43.92 -22.65
C ARG A 3 -12.27 42.76 -22.22
N LEU A 4 -13.00 42.13 -23.12
CA LEU A 4 -13.83 40.97 -22.82
C LEU A 4 -12.99 39.77 -22.34
N TRP A 5 -11.83 39.57 -22.93
CA TRP A 5 -10.91 38.53 -22.58
C TRP A 5 -10.27 38.74 -21.17
N LEU A 6 -9.89 39.99 -20.86
CA LEU A 6 -9.39 40.35 -19.53
C LEU A 6 -10.46 40.17 -18.45
N ASN A 7 -11.70 40.62 -18.70
CA ASN A 7 -12.79 40.47 -17.74
C ASN A 7 -13.10 38.98 -17.46
N ALA A 8 -13.11 38.14 -18.51
CA ALA A 8 -13.34 36.71 -18.32
C ALA A 8 -12.24 35.99 -17.51
N ARG A 9 -10.99 36.49 -17.60
CA ARG A 9 -9.89 35.97 -16.77
C ARG A 9 -9.99 36.43 -15.32
N ASP A 10 -10.33 37.68 -15.11
CA ASP A 10 -10.52 38.27 -13.79
C ASP A 10 -11.69 37.58 -13.05
N GLU A 11 -12.76 37.30 -13.74
CA GLU A 11 -13.91 36.57 -13.22
C GLU A 11 -13.55 35.15 -12.79
N ARG A 12 -12.81 34.39 -13.62
CA ARG A 12 -12.32 33.06 -13.26
C ARG A 12 -11.37 33.07 -12.06
N LEU A 13 -10.50 34.09 -11.97
CA LEU A 13 -9.61 34.24 -10.82
C LEU A 13 -10.39 34.52 -9.54
N ARG A 14 -11.41 35.36 -9.59
CA ARG A 14 -12.30 35.62 -8.45
C ARG A 14 -13.09 34.38 -8.03
N GLU A 15 -13.58 33.61 -8.98
CA GLU A 15 -14.27 32.34 -8.73
C GLU A 15 -13.35 31.32 -8.03
N THR A 16 -12.10 31.21 -8.51
CA THR A 16 -11.08 30.36 -7.91
C THR A 16 -10.74 30.83 -6.49
N ALA A 17 -10.54 32.14 -6.30
CA ALA A 17 -10.28 32.75 -5.01
C ALA A 17 -11.42 32.51 -4.02
N ALA A 18 -12.67 32.65 -4.45
CA ALA A 18 -13.85 32.38 -3.65
C ALA A 18 -13.91 30.90 -3.19
N THR A 19 -13.60 29.96 -4.09
CA THR A 19 -13.53 28.52 -3.77
C THR A 19 -12.48 28.23 -2.71
N LEU A 20 -11.34 28.93 -2.78
CA LEU A 20 -10.24 28.81 -1.82
C LEU A 20 -10.43 29.64 -0.55
N LYS A 21 -11.51 30.43 -0.46
CA LYS A 21 -11.78 31.41 0.64
C LYS A 21 -10.59 32.35 0.83
N ALA A 22 -10.01 32.83 -0.27
CA ALA A 22 -8.85 33.71 -0.31
C ALA A 22 -9.12 34.92 -1.22
N SER A 23 -8.30 35.95 -1.13
CA SER A 23 -8.30 37.03 -2.13
C SER A 23 -7.58 36.56 -3.43
N PRO A 24 -7.87 37.20 -4.59
CA PRO A 24 -7.19 36.85 -5.84
C PRO A 24 -5.67 36.85 -5.76
N ASP A 25 -5.09 37.78 -5.02
CA ASP A 25 -3.63 37.90 -4.83
C ASP A 25 -3.05 36.77 -3.95
N GLU A 26 -3.86 36.20 -3.07
CA GLU A 26 -3.46 35.10 -2.17
C GLU A 26 -3.62 33.71 -2.80
N VAL A 27 -4.28 33.58 -3.95
CA VAL A 27 -4.54 32.28 -4.60
C VAL A 27 -3.27 31.45 -4.79
N PRO A 28 -2.14 31.99 -5.29
CA PRO A 28 -0.92 31.21 -5.47
C PRO A 28 -0.37 30.65 -4.15
N ALA A 29 -0.34 31.48 -3.10
CA ALA A 29 0.12 31.05 -1.77
C ALA A 29 -0.80 30.01 -1.15
N ARG A 30 -2.12 30.17 -1.32
CA ARG A 30 -3.11 29.22 -0.80
C ARG A 30 -3.04 27.87 -1.49
N VAL A 31 -2.85 27.87 -2.82
CA VAL A 31 -2.65 26.63 -3.59
C VAL A 31 -1.38 25.92 -3.15
N ALA A 32 -0.28 26.64 -2.99
CA ALA A 32 0.98 26.07 -2.50
C ALA A 32 0.80 25.42 -1.11
N ALA A 33 0.14 26.12 -0.18
CA ALA A 33 -0.14 25.59 1.15
C ALA A 33 -1.01 24.31 1.10
N LEU A 34 -2.05 24.27 0.27
CA LEU A 34 -2.90 23.10 0.10
C LEU A 34 -2.15 21.90 -0.50
N VAL A 35 -1.22 22.14 -1.42
CA VAL A 35 -0.38 21.07 -1.99
C VAL A 35 0.54 20.47 -0.93
N GLU A 36 1.16 21.30 -0.09
CA GLU A 36 2.01 20.83 1.00
C GLU A 36 1.20 20.12 2.10
N GLU A 37 0.04 20.65 2.46
CA GLU A 37 -0.87 20.01 3.41
C GLU A 37 -1.33 18.63 2.90
N ARG A 38 -1.69 18.53 1.62
CA ARG A 38 -2.02 17.25 0.99
C ARG A 38 -0.87 16.26 1.08
N ARG A 39 0.35 16.67 0.75
CA ARG A 39 1.55 15.83 0.85
C ARG A 39 1.78 15.33 2.26
N LYS A 40 1.64 16.21 3.24
CA LYS A 40 1.77 15.86 4.65
C LYS A 40 0.75 14.83 5.07
N LEU A 41 -0.54 15.04 4.74
CA LEU A 41 -1.62 14.11 5.06
C LEU A 41 -1.45 12.76 4.34
N GLU A 42 -0.99 12.75 3.09
CA GLU A 42 -0.68 11.51 2.36
C GLU A 42 0.44 10.72 3.06
N SER A 43 1.49 11.41 3.55
CA SER A 43 2.58 10.79 4.32
C SER A 43 2.09 10.23 5.66
N GLU A 44 1.34 11.02 6.43
CA GLU A 44 0.77 10.61 7.71
C GLU A 44 -0.17 9.40 7.55
N LEU A 45 -0.99 9.40 6.49
CA LEU A 45 -1.85 8.28 6.18
C LEU A 45 -1.05 7.01 5.83
N ALA A 46 0.02 7.15 5.07
CA ALA A 46 0.90 6.03 4.73
C ALA A 46 1.59 5.46 5.98
N GLU A 47 2.07 6.34 6.87
CA GLU A 47 2.68 5.92 8.13
C GLU A 47 1.66 5.26 9.07
N ALA A 48 0.46 5.81 9.19
CA ALA A 48 -0.61 5.21 9.99
C ALA A 48 -1.01 3.82 9.47
N LYS A 49 -1.14 3.66 8.14
CA LYS A 49 -1.39 2.37 7.51
C LYS A 49 -0.25 1.38 7.75
N LYS A 50 1.01 1.85 7.66
CA LYS A 50 2.19 1.05 7.97
C LYS A 50 2.18 0.60 9.43
N ALA A 51 1.88 1.50 10.36
CA ALA A 51 1.81 1.20 11.79
C ALA A 51 0.71 0.18 12.11
N LEU A 52 -0.47 0.30 11.48
CA LEU A 52 -1.55 -0.70 11.60
C LEU A 52 -1.13 -2.06 11.05
N ALA A 53 -0.45 -2.08 9.90
CA ALA A 53 0.06 -3.30 9.30
C ALA A 53 1.11 -3.99 10.19
N LEU A 54 1.97 -3.22 10.84
CA LEU A 54 3.02 -3.74 11.73
C LEU A 54 2.50 -4.02 13.16
N GLY A 55 1.50 -3.27 13.62
CA GLY A 55 0.96 -3.32 14.99
C GLY A 55 -0.19 -4.30 15.19
N GLY A 56 -0.75 -4.89 14.14
CA GLY A 56 -1.87 -5.83 14.19
C GLY A 56 -1.57 -7.17 14.90
N GLY A 57 -0.41 -7.31 15.52
CA GLY A 57 -0.01 -8.49 16.28
C GLY A 57 -0.14 -8.40 17.82
N ALA A 58 -0.71 -7.31 18.34
CA ALA A 58 -0.87 -7.15 19.80
C ALA A 58 -2.16 -6.40 20.14
N SER A 59 -3.30 -7.07 20.02
CA SER A 59 -4.55 -6.62 20.65
C SER A 59 -5.36 -7.84 21.02
N SER A 60 -5.11 -8.33 22.22
CA SER A 60 -6.04 -9.10 23.02
C SER A 60 -7.23 -8.20 23.32
N GLY A 61 -8.42 -8.47 22.81
CA GLY A 61 -9.62 -7.71 23.18
C GLY A 61 -10.76 -7.90 22.18
N ASP A 62 -11.56 -8.90 22.47
CA ASP A 62 -12.98 -9.07 22.17
C ASP A 62 -13.62 -8.17 21.08
N GLY A 63 -14.12 -8.82 20.02
CA GLY A 63 -15.15 -8.25 19.17
C GLY A 63 -14.79 -8.04 17.71
N VAL A 64 -15.29 -8.96 16.86
CA VAL A 64 -15.40 -8.86 15.40
C VAL A 64 -14.09 -9.01 14.61
N GLN A 65 -13.73 -10.25 14.32
CA GLN A 65 -12.77 -10.60 13.26
C GLN A 65 -13.38 -10.28 11.89
N PRO A 66 -12.73 -9.42 11.07
CA PRO A 66 -12.93 -9.53 9.63
C PRO A 66 -12.24 -10.81 9.16
N ALA A 67 -13.00 -11.69 8.54
CA ALA A 67 -12.50 -12.92 7.93
C ALA A 67 -11.36 -12.56 6.93
N GLY A 68 -10.12 -13.07 7.19
CA GLY A 68 -9.01 -12.98 6.26
C GLY A 68 -7.71 -12.30 6.75
N ALA A 69 -7.64 -11.81 7.99
CA ALA A 69 -6.39 -11.22 8.50
C ALA A 69 -5.61 -12.25 9.35
N GLY A 70 -4.76 -13.04 8.71
CA GLY A 70 -3.77 -13.87 9.39
C GLY A 70 -2.72 -12.99 10.07
N THR A 71 -2.92 -12.64 11.34
CA THR A 71 -1.95 -11.91 12.15
C THR A 71 -1.00 -12.82 12.93
N SER A 72 -1.18 -14.13 12.81
CA SER A 72 -0.35 -15.15 13.45
C SER A 72 0.65 -15.75 12.46
N VAL A 73 1.83 -16.08 12.99
CA VAL A 73 2.79 -16.89 12.24
C VAL A 73 2.24 -18.32 12.21
N GLU A 74 1.95 -18.83 11.03
CA GLU A 74 1.54 -20.21 10.82
C GLU A 74 2.73 -21.04 10.35
N THR A 75 2.76 -22.32 10.70
CA THR A 75 3.77 -23.24 10.18
C THR A 75 3.20 -24.04 9.05
N VAL A 76 3.65 -23.78 7.83
CA VAL A 76 3.23 -24.50 6.63
C VAL A 76 4.39 -25.38 6.16
N ALA A 77 4.16 -26.70 6.16
CA ALA A 77 5.18 -27.71 5.79
C ALA A 77 6.52 -27.57 6.57
N GLY A 78 6.46 -27.13 7.83
CA GLY A 78 7.64 -26.94 8.67
C GLY A 78 8.30 -25.55 8.50
N VAL A 79 7.78 -24.69 7.64
CA VAL A 79 8.28 -23.34 7.38
C VAL A 79 7.36 -22.32 8.06
N PRO A 80 7.89 -21.41 8.90
CA PRO A 80 7.12 -20.33 9.47
C PRO A 80 6.64 -19.38 8.35
N PHE A 81 5.34 -19.19 8.26
CA PHE A 81 4.67 -18.32 7.26
C PHE A 81 3.89 -17.21 7.98
N TRP A 82 4.06 -16.01 7.51
CA TRP A 82 3.28 -14.87 7.96
C TRP A 82 2.69 -14.13 6.75
N GLY A 83 1.37 -14.02 6.74
CA GLY A 83 0.63 -13.37 5.67
C GLY A 83 -0.31 -12.28 6.17
N GLN A 84 -0.44 -11.20 5.42
CA GLN A 84 -1.40 -10.14 5.72
C GLN A 84 -1.91 -9.46 4.46
N VAL A 85 -3.22 -9.11 4.47
CA VAL A 85 -3.85 -8.29 3.43
C VAL A 85 -4.06 -6.88 3.96
N ILE A 86 -3.64 -5.87 3.20
CA ILE A 86 -3.70 -4.45 3.59
C ILE A 86 -4.47 -3.67 2.53
N GLN A 87 -5.53 -3.00 2.94
CA GLN A 87 -6.34 -2.18 2.05
C GLN A 87 -5.71 -0.78 1.87
N GLY A 88 -5.66 -0.31 0.62
CA GLY A 88 -5.24 1.04 0.28
C GLY A 88 -3.77 1.36 0.60
N LEU A 89 -2.90 0.37 0.59
CA LEU A 89 -1.45 0.56 0.70
C LEU A 89 -0.83 0.67 -0.70
N GLU A 90 0.08 1.61 -0.87
CA GLU A 90 0.83 1.73 -2.13
C GLU A 90 1.76 0.53 -2.36
N PRO A 91 1.84 0.01 -3.60
CA PRO A 91 2.72 -1.12 -3.94
C PRO A 91 4.20 -0.90 -3.59
N LYS A 92 4.66 0.35 -3.62
CA LYS A 92 6.04 0.71 -3.26
C LYS A 92 6.36 0.48 -1.78
N ALA A 93 5.37 0.65 -0.91
CA ALA A 93 5.53 0.47 0.53
C ALA A 93 5.63 -1.02 0.94
N LEU A 94 5.08 -1.94 0.12
CA LEU A 94 5.08 -3.37 0.44
C LEU A 94 6.48 -3.93 0.68
N ARG A 95 7.45 -3.57 -0.15
CA ARG A 95 8.83 -4.09 -0.03
C ARG A 95 9.46 -3.73 1.31
N GLY A 96 9.32 -2.47 1.72
CA GLY A 96 9.84 -2.03 3.02
C GLY A 96 9.20 -2.76 4.19
N LEU A 97 7.87 -2.99 4.11
CA LEU A 97 7.14 -3.74 5.12
C LEU A 97 7.57 -5.21 5.20
N VAL A 98 7.77 -5.86 4.04
CA VAL A 98 8.28 -7.23 3.98
C VAL A 98 9.67 -7.32 4.60
N ASP A 99 10.58 -6.38 4.29
CA ASP A 99 11.92 -6.34 4.88
C ASP A 99 11.89 -6.12 6.39
N ASP A 100 11.03 -5.22 6.87
CA ASP A 100 10.86 -4.97 8.30
C ASP A 100 10.32 -6.21 9.03
N GLN A 101 9.37 -6.94 8.44
CA GLN A 101 8.84 -8.17 9.02
C GLN A 101 9.82 -9.33 8.97
N LYS A 102 10.60 -9.49 7.89
CA LYS A 102 11.69 -10.47 7.83
C LYS A 102 12.68 -10.28 9.00
N LYS A 103 13.06 -9.03 9.29
CA LYS A 103 13.95 -8.70 10.41
C LYS A 103 13.33 -9.02 11.78
N ARG A 104 12.02 -8.82 11.93
CA ARG A 104 11.30 -9.08 13.20
C ARG A 104 11.14 -10.57 13.48
N LEU A 105 10.85 -11.35 12.43
CA LEU A 105 10.58 -12.78 12.56
C LEU A 105 11.86 -13.64 12.57
N GLY A 106 12.94 -13.13 11.98
CA GLY A 106 14.25 -13.79 11.93
C GLY A 106 14.32 -14.94 10.94
N SER A 107 13.40 -15.90 11.00
CA SER A 107 13.28 -17.04 10.07
C SER A 107 11.81 -17.23 9.71
N ALA A 108 11.41 -16.79 8.53
CA ALA A 108 10.03 -16.91 8.05
C ALA A 108 9.88 -16.59 6.55
N VAL A 109 8.78 -17.03 6.00
CA VAL A 109 8.21 -16.53 4.74
C VAL A 109 7.19 -15.44 5.08
N VAL A 110 7.35 -14.26 4.50
CA VAL A 110 6.47 -13.11 4.69
C VAL A 110 5.74 -12.83 3.40
N ALA A 111 4.42 -12.86 3.39
CA ALA A 111 3.58 -12.52 2.26
C ALA A 111 2.68 -11.32 2.60
N LEU A 112 2.77 -10.26 1.83
CA LEU A 112 1.92 -9.09 1.97
C LEU A 112 1.14 -8.83 0.69
N VAL A 113 -0.16 -8.68 0.82
CA VAL A 113 -1.05 -8.31 -0.28
C VAL A 113 -1.61 -6.93 -0.04
N ALA A 114 -1.38 -6.00 -0.97
CA ALA A 114 -2.02 -4.70 -0.98
C ALA A 114 -3.16 -4.69 -1.98
N VAL A 115 -4.33 -4.26 -1.55
CA VAL A 115 -5.49 -4.06 -2.44
C VAL A 115 -5.75 -2.56 -2.57
N THR A 116 -5.69 -2.06 -3.81
CA THR A 116 -5.92 -0.64 -4.13
C THR A 116 -6.68 -0.55 -5.44
N ASP A 117 -7.80 0.18 -5.44
CA ASP A 117 -8.66 0.40 -6.62
C ASP A 117 -9.09 -0.92 -7.30
N GLY A 118 -9.40 -1.96 -6.52
CA GLY A 118 -9.82 -3.27 -7.03
C GLY A 118 -8.68 -4.13 -7.60
N LYS A 119 -7.44 -3.66 -7.54
CA LYS A 119 -6.24 -4.41 -7.96
C LYS A 119 -5.50 -4.91 -6.74
N ALA A 120 -4.98 -6.14 -6.82
CA ALA A 120 -4.10 -6.68 -5.81
C ALA A 120 -2.64 -6.65 -6.24
N THR A 121 -1.78 -6.29 -5.32
CA THR A 121 -0.32 -6.43 -5.48
C THR A 121 0.20 -7.26 -4.32
N VAL A 122 0.91 -8.33 -4.62
CA VAL A 122 1.53 -9.21 -3.63
C VAL A 122 3.04 -9.00 -3.61
N ALA A 123 3.61 -8.95 -2.43
CA ALA A 123 5.04 -9.00 -2.21
C ALA A 123 5.36 -10.14 -1.25
N VAL A 124 6.29 -10.99 -1.63
CA VAL A 124 6.76 -12.11 -0.81
C VAL A 124 8.25 -11.93 -0.52
N GLY A 125 8.59 -12.05 0.75
CA GLY A 125 9.98 -12.10 1.21
C GLY A 125 10.26 -13.41 1.92
N VAL A 126 11.41 -13.97 1.67
CA VAL A 126 11.91 -15.18 2.30
C VAL A 126 13.21 -14.82 3.01
N THR A 127 13.40 -15.26 4.23
CA THR A 127 14.67 -15.07 4.95
C THR A 127 15.78 -15.90 4.32
N ASP A 128 17.01 -15.46 4.46
CA ASP A 128 18.16 -16.05 3.74
C ASP A 128 18.37 -17.55 4.05
N ASP A 129 18.07 -17.96 5.28
CA ASP A 129 18.10 -19.35 5.73
C ASP A 129 17.10 -20.26 5.02
N LEU A 130 15.94 -19.70 4.62
CA LEU A 130 14.88 -20.42 3.93
C LEU A 130 14.90 -20.24 2.40
N ALA A 131 15.64 -19.25 1.90
CA ALA A 131 15.69 -18.92 0.47
C ALA A 131 16.26 -20.05 -0.41
N SER A 132 17.02 -20.97 0.19
CA SER A 132 17.52 -22.19 -0.47
C SER A 132 16.47 -23.30 -0.61
N GLN A 133 15.42 -23.27 0.23
CA GLN A 133 14.35 -24.26 0.25
C GLN A 133 13.10 -23.76 -0.46
N VAL A 134 12.80 -22.46 -0.30
CA VAL A 134 11.57 -21.84 -0.83
C VAL A 134 11.93 -20.53 -1.52
N GLY A 135 11.71 -20.45 -2.82
CA GLY A 135 11.97 -19.23 -3.61
C GLY A 135 10.82 -18.25 -3.55
N ALA A 136 11.07 -16.99 -3.20
CA ALA A 136 10.05 -15.94 -3.21
C ALA A 136 9.40 -15.76 -4.58
N VAL A 137 10.14 -15.98 -5.66
CA VAL A 137 9.66 -15.87 -7.05
C VAL A 137 8.58 -16.91 -7.35
N ASP A 138 8.76 -18.15 -6.87
CA ASP A 138 7.82 -19.23 -7.15
C ASP A 138 6.53 -19.03 -6.35
N LEU A 139 6.64 -18.57 -5.11
CA LEU A 139 5.49 -18.20 -4.30
C LEU A 139 4.69 -17.04 -4.92
N VAL A 140 5.38 -16.02 -5.41
CA VAL A 140 4.72 -14.88 -6.09
C VAL A 140 4.02 -15.33 -7.36
N LYS A 141 4.59 -16.23 -8.16
CA LYS A 141 3.92 -16.76 -9.37
C LYS A 141 2.59 -17.45 -9.04
N VAL A 142 2.57 -18.26 -7.97
CA VAL A 142 1.35 -18.93 -7.51
C VAL A 142 0.33 -17.90 -7.05
N ALA A 143 0.74 -16.93 -6.22
CA ALA A 143 -0.15 -15.89 -5.72
C ALA A 143 -0.71 -15.03 -6.86
N VAL A 144 0.12 -14.63 -7.82
CA VAL A 144 -0.29 -13.84 -8.99
C VAL A 144 -1.28 -14.59 -9.86
N ALA A 145 -1.13 -15.91 -10.03
CA ALA A 145 -2.08 -16.73 -10.78
C ALA A 145 -3.47 -16.73 -10.11
N VAL A 146 -3.54 -16.79 -8.78
CA VAL A 146 -4.79 -16.67 -8.01
C VAL A 146 -5.43 -15.29 -8.21
N LEU A 147 -4.61 -14.23 -8.25
CA LEU A 147 -5.05 -12.84 -8.45
C LEU A 147 -5.39 -12.50 -9.92
N GLY A 148 -5.40 -13.51 -10.83
CA GLY A 148 -5.71 -13.31 -12.24
C GLY A 148 -4.63 -12.54 -13.02
N GLY A 149 -3.43 -12.39 -12.46
CA GLY A 149 -2.30 -11.72 -13.08
C GLY A 149 -1.46 -12.67 -13.95
N GLN A 150 -0.60 -12.10 -14.78
CA GLN A 150 0.26 -12.87 -15.70
C GLN A 150 1.75 -12.70 -15.45
N GLY A 151 2.14 -11.97 -14.41
CA GLY A 151 3.56 -11.71 -14.19
C GLY A 151 3.90 -11.33 -12.75
N GLY A 152 4.95 -11.90 -12.26
CA GLY A 152 5.63 -11.53 -11.03
C GLY A 152 7.10 -11.87 -11.16
N GLY A 153 7.95 -11.13 -10.46
CA GLY A 153 9.38 -11.35 -10.53
C GLY A 153 10.12 -10.67 -9.39
N GLY A 154 11.38 -11.01 -9.28
CA GLY A 154 12.24 -10.49 -8.24
C GLY A 154 13.48 -11.35 -8.05
N ARG A 155 14.01 -11.33 -6.86
CA ARG A 155 15.11 -12.17 -6.41
C ARG A 155 14.57 -13.37 -5.60
N PRO A 156 15.36 -14.42 -5.37
CA PRO A 156 14.97 -15.57 -4.56
C PRO A 156 14.53 -15.20 -3.14
N ASP A 157 15.11 -14.14 -2.57
CA ASP A 157 14.83 -13.61 -1.23
C ASP A 157 13.67 -12.64 -1.19
N MET A 158 13.27 -12.03 -2.34
CA MET A 158 12.17 -11.09 -2.44
C MET A 158 11.62 -10.97 -3.85
N ALA A 159 10.33 -11.19 -4.00
CA ALA A 159 9.63 -11.03 -5.27
C ALA A 159 8.32 -10.28 -5.09
N GLN A 160 7.82 -9.70 -6.18
CA GLN A 160 6.58 -8.94 -6.21
C GLN A 160 5.83 -9.22 -7.52
N GLY A 161 4.52 -9.20 -7.44
CA GLY A 161 3.66 -9.31 -8.60
C GLY A 161 2.28 -8.74 -8.29
N GLY A 162 1.36 -8.81 -9.25
CA GLY A 162 0.00 -8.30 -9.05
C GLY A 162 -0.97 -8.83 -10.07
N GLY A 163 -2.25 -8.65 -9.77
CA GLY A 163 -3.36 -9.02 -10.64
C GLY A 163 -4.55 -8.09 -10.49
N PRO A 164 -5.50 -8.17 -11.43
CA PRO A 164 -6.70 -7.33 -11.43
C PRO A 164 -7.71 -7.73 -10.35
N ASP A 165 -7.66 -8.95 -9.83
CA ASP A 165 -8.66 -9.52 -8.92
C ASP A 165 -8.31 -9.20 -7.45
N GLY A 166 -8.57 -7.96 -7.02
CA GLY A 166 -8.33 -7.52 -5.63
C GLY A 166 -9.14 -8.29 -4.59
N ASP A 167 -10.33 -8.75 -4.96
CA ASP A 167 -11.22 -9.51 -4.07
C ASP A 167 -10.67 -10.88 -3.66
N LYS A 168 -9.79 -11.45 -4.48
CA LYS A 168 -9.11 -12.72 -4.19
C LYS A 168 -7.84 -12.56 -3.38
N GLY A 169 -7.49 -11.34 -2.99
CA GLY A 169 -6.28 -11.09 -2.21
C GLY A 169 -6.29 -11.69 -0.80
N ALA A 170 -7.46 -12.10 -0.31
CA ALA A 170 -7.64 -12.73 0.99
C ALA A 170 -7.78 -14.28 0.93
N ALA A 171 -7.78 -14.84 -0.28
CA ALA A 171 -7.79 -16.28 -0.51
C ALA A 171 -6.36 -16.82 -0.55
#